data_ada66225ccfe37d15b9df40259496279
#
_entry.id   ada66225ccfe37d15b9df40259496279
#
_cell.length_a   1.000
_cell.length_b   1.000
_cell.length_c   1.000
_cell.angle_alpha   90.00
_cell.angle_beta   90.00
_cell.angle_gamma   90.00
#
_symmetry.space_group_name_H-M   'P 1'
#
loop_
_entity.id
_entity.type
_entity.pdbx_description
1 polymer ?
#
loop_
_entity_poly.entity_id
_entity_poly.type
_entity_poly.pdbx_seq_one_letter_code
_entity_poly.pdbx_strand_id
1 'polypeptide(L)'
;MAKAAVEMGLWALAAVREGQSLSRFLGGTREEIATGISLGIQATPELLVEKAARALEQGYRKIKLKIQPGRDVAFVRAVREALGPEAPLMADANNAYRLADADRLVALDAFGLLMIEQPLAWDDLVRHAELQKRLKTPICLDESITGPDQAEAMVLLGSGRIINIKPGRVGGFSASKAIHDFCARHGIPVWCGGMLESGVGRAYNVALASLPNFVLPGDLSPSARYWERDIVTPEWTMDSRGMVQVPRDVPGLGVSVDRDRVEQLTVRCEVLPR
;
A
#
# COMPACT_ATOMS: atom_id res chain seq x y z
N MET A 1 8.12 -12.89 4.47
CA MET A 1 8.43 -12.37 3.11
C MET A 1 9.08 -13.40 2.19
N ALA A 2 10.09 -14.19 2.61
CA ALA A 2 10.73 -15.20 1.74
C ALA A 2 9.74 -16.20 1.13
N LYS A 3 8.83 -16.78 1.94
CA LYS A 3 7.75 -17.64 1.44
C LYS A 3 6.91 -16.96 0.36
N ALA A 4 6.54 -15.70 0.58
CA ALA A 4 5.75 -14.94 -0.39
C ALA A 4 6.50 -14.71 -1.69
N ALA A 5 7.81 -14.46 -1.65
CA ALA A 5 8.62 -14.26 -2.85
C ALA A 5 8.62 -15.49 -3.75
N VAL A 6 8.78 -16.69 -3.16
CA VAL A 6 8.74 -17.97 -3.90
C VAL A 6 7.33 -18.22 -4.45
N GLU A 7 6.29 -18.02 -3.64
CA GLU A 7 4.90 -18.24 -4.03
C GLU A 7 4.49 -17.31 -5.19
N MET A 8 4.79 -16.02 -5.10
CA MET A 8 4.52 -15.06 -6.18
C MET A 8 5.32 -15.36 -7.45
N GLY A 9 6.56 -15.84 -7.31
CA GLY A 9 7.37 -16.31 -8.44
C GLY A 9 6.73 -17.49 -9.16
N LEU A 10 6.14 -18.44 -8.44
CA LEU A 10 5.40 -19.57 -9.03
C LEU A 10 4.14 -19.10 -9.79
N TRP A 11 3.41 -18.11 -9.27
CA TRP A 11 2.31 -17.48 -9.98
C TRP A 11 2.76 -16.82 -11.30
N ALA A 12 3.88 -16.10 -11.27
CA ALA A 12 4.43 -15.46 -12.47
C ALA A 12 4.86 -16.49 -13.51
N LEU A 13 5.51 -17.59 -13.10
CA LEU A 13 5.87 -18.71 -13.99
C LEU A 13 4.65 -19.38 -14.59
N ALA A 14 3.59 -19.61 -13.80
CA ALA A 14 2.34 -20.17 -14.28
C ALA A 14 1.69 -19.25 -15.32
N ALA A 15 1.64 -17.93 -15.06
CA ALA A 15 1.11 -16.96 -16.01
C ALA A 15 1.88 -16.99 -17.36
N VAL A 16 3.21 -17.08 -17.33
CA VAL A 16 4.05 -17.20 -18.53
C VAL A 16 3.72 -18.49 -19.30
N ARG A 17 3.57 -19.63 -18.61
CA ARG A 17 3.22 -20.92 -19.24
C ARG A 17 1.87 -20.89 -19.95
N GLU A 18 0.91 -20.16 -19.38
CA GLU A 18 -0.44 -19.97 -19.96
C GLU A 18 -0.48 -18.83 -21.02
N GLY A 19 0.67 -18.22 -21.34
CA GLY A 19 0.75 -17.11 -22.29
C GLY A 19 0.00 -15.85 -21.83
N GLN A 20 -0.25 -15.69 -20.53
CA GLN A 20 -1.00 -14.58 -19.97
C GLN A 20 -0.10 -13.59 -19.21
N SER A 21 -0.52 -12.31 -19.17
CA SER A 21 0.06 -11.38 -18.19
C SER A 21 -0.32 -11.82 -16.78
N LEU A 22 0.54 -11.52 -15.80
CA LEU A 22 0.28 -11.86 -14.40
C LEU A 22 -1.02 -11.19 -13.89
N SER A 23 -1.31 -9.96 -14.34
CA SER A 23 -2.55 -9.27 -13.99
C SER A 23 -3.80 -10.01 -14.45
N ARG A 24 -3.83 -10.49 -15.70
CA ARG A 24 -4.95 -11.31 -16.23
C ARG A 24 -5.05 -12.66 -15.53
N PHE A 25 -3.91 -13.30 -15.31
CA PHE A 25 -3.85 -14.61 -14.67
C PHE A 25 -4.35 -14.59 -13.21
N LEU A 26 -4.15 -13.47 -12.50
CA LEU A 26 -4.72 -13.22 -11.17
C LEU A 26 -6.22 -12.91 -11.21
N GLY A 27 -6.79 -12.57 -12.36
CA GLY A 27 -8.17 -12.12 -12.51
C GLY A 27 -8.32 -10.59 -12.43
N GLY A 28 -7.25 -9.84 -12.67
CA GLY A 28 -7.29 -8.38 -12.72
C GLY A 28 -8.12 -7.87 -13.88
N THR A 29 -8.89 -6.81 -13.63
CA THR A 29 -9.80 -6.20 -14.61
C THR A 29 -9.40 -4.78 -14.99
N ARG A 30 -8.53 -4.12 -14.20
CA ARG A 30 -8.12 -2.74 -14.43
C ARG A 30 -6.98 -2.67 -15.43
N GLU A 31 -7.00 -1.63 -16.28
CA GLU A 31 -5.95 -1.32 -17.24
C GLU A 31 -4.95 -0.32 -16.66
N GLU A 32 -5.40 0.49 -15.73
CA GLU A 32 -4.57 1.44 -14.99
C GLU A 32 -4.99 1.45 -13.52
N ILE A 33 -4.06 1.79 -12.63
CA ILE A 33 -4.27 1.88 -11.19
C ILE A 33 -3.83 3.23 -10.65
N ALA A 34 -4.63 3.79 -9.74
CA ALA A 34 -4.30 5.03 -9.06
C ALA A 34 -3.19 4.79 -8.02
N THR A 35 -2.24 5.72 -7.93
CA THR A 35 -1.15 5.63 -6.96
C THR A 35 -1.19 6.75 -5.92
N GLY A 36 -0.72 6.42 -4.74
CA GLY A 36 -0.50 7.31 -3.62
C GLY A 36 0.97 7.40 -3.26
N ILE A 37 1.29 8.35 -2.40
CA ILE A 37 2.64 8.56 -1.87
C ILE A 37 2.62 8.56 -0.35
N SER A 38 3.66 7.99 0.25
CA SER A 38 3.90 8.07 1.70
C SER A 38 4.95 9.13 2.01
N LEU A 39 4.59 10.07 2.88
CA LEU A 39 5.46 11.09 3.41
C LEU A 39 5.85 10.73 4.84
N GLY A 40 7.14 10.50 5.07
CA GLY A 40 7.69 10.19 6.39
C GLY A 40 7.51 11.34 7.38
N ILE A 41 7.74 11.07 8.67
CA ILE A 41 7.72 12.07 9.73
C ILE A 41 8.65 13.23 9.35
N GLN A 42 8.14 14.46 9.41
CA GLN A 42 8.91 15.67 9.14
C GLN A 42 9.28 16.38 10.43
N ALA A 43 10.31 17.23 10.36
CA ALA A 43 10.75 18.03 11.51
C ALA A 43 9.73 19.11 11.88
N THR A 44 9.10 19.74 10.87
CA THR A 44 8.12 20.81 11.05
C THR A 44 6.89 20.62 10.17
N PRO A 45 5.73 21.21 10.53
CA PRO A 45 4.53 21.20 9.70
C PRO A 45 4.75 21.80 8.31
N GLU A 46 5.55 22.87 8.20
CA GLU A 46 5.81 23.58 6.93
C GLU A 46 6.51 22.67 5.92
N LEU A 47 7.51 21.89 6.38
CA LEU A 47 8.18 20.89 5.53
C LEU A 47 7.22 19.79 5.05
N LEU A 48 6.26 19.41 5.91
CA LEU A 48 5.25 18.42 5.51
C LEU A 48 4.29 19.02 4.49
N VAL A 49 3.87 20.29 4.67
CA VAL A 49 3.03 21.03 3.71
C VAL A 49 3.71 21.12 2.35
N GLU A 50 4.99 21.55 2.31
CA GLU A 50 5.75 21.64 1.07
C GLU A 50 5.78 20.31 0.30
N LYS A 51 6.08 19.21 1.00
CA LYS A 51 6.15 17.88 0.39
C LYS A 51 4.77 17.38 -0.06
N ALA A 52 3.73 17.66 0.70
CA ALA A 52 2.37 17.26 0.36
C ALA A 52 1.83 18.06 -0.85
N ALA A 53 2.12 19.37 -0.92
CA ALA A 53 1.77 20.22 -2.08
C ALA A 53 2.46 19.70 -3.34
N ARG A 54 3.77 19.45 -3.29
CA ARG A 54 4.53 18.88 -4.41
C ARG A 54 3.97 17.52 -4.87
N ALA A 55 3.57 16.67 -3.92
CA ALA A 55 2.95 15.38 -4.25
C ALA A 55 1.60 15.56 -4.97
N LEU A 56 0.80 16.52 -4.55
CA LEU A 56 -0.47 16.85 -5.20
C LEU A 56 -0.26 17.38 -6.63
N GLU A 57 0.72 18.28 -6.82
CA GLU A 57 1.13 18.80 -8.14
C GLU A 57 1.64 17.69 -9.08
N GLN A 58 2.31 16.67 -8.54
CA GLN A 58 2.75 15.49 -9.28
C GLN A 58 1.60 14.55 -9.69
N GLY A 59 0.37 14.81 -9.22
CA GLY A 59 -0.81 14.04 -9.57
C GLY A 59 -1.13 12.87 -8.64
N TYR A 60 -0.41 12.68 -7.54
CA TYR A 60 -0.72 11.57 -6.61
C TYR A 60 -2.15 11.63 -6.10
N ARG A 61 -2.84 10.50 -6.14
CA ARG A 61 -4.28 10.36 -5.83
C ARG A 61 -4.56 10.07 -4.37
N LYS A 62 -3.53 9.88 -3.56
CA LYS A 62 -3.58 9.71 -2.11
C LYS A 62 -2.26 10.18 -1.51
N ILE A 63 -2.33 11.02 -0.48
CA ILE A 63 -1.16 11.52 0.25
C ILE A 63 -1.23 10.98 1.67
N LYS A 64 -0.33 10.04 1.99
CA LYS A 64 -0.19 9.42 3.29
C LYS A 64 0.78 10.20 4.16
N LEU A 65 0.28 10.75 5.27
CA LEU A 65 1.04 11.47 6.27
C LEU A 65 1.39 10.52 7.42
N LYS A 66 2.68 10.30 7.65
CA LYS A 66 3.12 9.56 8.84
C LYS A 66 2.89 10.42 10.08
N ILE A 67 2.26 9.83 11.10
CA ILE A 67 1.96 10.49 12.37
C ILE A 67 2.51 9.72 13.57
N GLN A 68 2.76 10.42 14.65
CA GLN A 68 3.09 9.87 15.96
C GLN A 68 2.67 10.85 17.04
N PRO A 69 2.56 10.46 18.34
CA PRO A 69 2.25 11.37 19.41
C PRO A 69 3.15 12.63 19.41
N GLY A 70 2.52 13.81 19.37
CA GLY A 70 3.19 15.10 19.28
C GLY A 70 3.50 15.60 17.86
N ARG A 71 3.35 14.74 16.83
CA ARG A 71 3.48 15.10 15.41
C ARG A 71 2.30 14.52 14.64
N ASP A 72 1.11 14.95 15.00
CA ASP A 72 -0.18 14.44 14.54
C ASP A 72 -1.15 15.59 14.23
N VAL A 73 -2.02 15.95 15.14
CA VAL A 73 -3.11 16.92 14.93
C VAL A 73 -2.62 18.23 14.32
N ALA A 74 -1.54 18.82 14.84
CA ALA A 74 -1.01 20.09 14.32
C ALA A 74 -0.44 19.95 12.92
N PHE A 75 0.25 18.85 12.64
CA PHE A 75 0.84 18.57 11.33
C PHE A 75 -0.24 18.28 10.26
N VAL A 76 -1.23 17.45 10.60
CA VAL A 76 -2.35 17.14 9.70
C VAL A 76 -3.19 18.39 9.44
N ARG A 77 -3.44 19.22 10.47
CA ARG A 77 -4.13 20.50 10.33
C ARG A 77 -3.43 21.41 9.33
N ALA A 78 -2.12 21.64 9.51
CA ALA A 78 -1.35 22.51 8.63
C ALA A 78 -1.44 22.06 7.15
N VAL A 79 -1.33 20.76 6.89
CA VAL A 79 -1.47 20.23 5.52
C VAL A 79 -2.90 20.43 5.00
N ARG A 80 -3.92 20.15 5.82
CA ARG A 80 -5.32 20.31 5.43
C ARG A 80 -5.67 21.76 5.12
N GLU A 81 -5.23 22.71 5.96
CA GLU A 81 -5.45 24.14 5.75
C GLU A 81 -4.73 24.65 4.49
N ALA A 82 -3.53 24.16 4.21
CA ALA A 82 -2.76 24.57 3.03
C ALA A 82 -3.29 23.99 1.71
N LEU A 83 -3.71 22.72 1.71
CA LEU A 83 -4.13 22.02 0.49
C LEU A 83 -5.65 22.05 0.22
N GLY A 84 -6.41 22.55 1.19
CA GLY A 84 -7.87 22.62 1.08
C GLY A 84 -8.60 21.31 1.41
N PRO A 85 -9.95 21.34 1.47
CA PRO A 85 -10.78 20.24 1.96
C PRO A 85 -10.75 18.99 1.05
N GLU A 86 -10.52 19.16 -0.24
CA GLU A 86 -10.59 18.09 -1.25
C GLU A 86 -9.28 17.30 -1.40
N ALA A 87 -8.19 17.73 -0.76
CA ALA A 87 -6.92 17.03 -0.83
C ALA A 87 -7.05 15.60 -0.27
N PRO A 88 -6.63 14.54 -1.00
CA PRO A 88 -6.86 13.14 -0.62
C PRO A 88 -5.86 12.67 0.44
N LEU A 89 -6.05 13.16 1.67
CA LEU A 89 -5.14 12.90 2.79
C LEU A 89 -5.54 11.65 3.58
N MET A 90 -4.57 10.91 4.04
CA MET A 90 -4.70 9.89 5.08
C MET A 90 -3.57 10.01 6.11
N ALA A 91 -3.79 9.47 7.30
CA ALA A 91 -2.77 9.37 8.33
C ALA A 91 -2.31 7.92 8.49
N ASP A 92 -1.04 7.71 8.77
CA ASP A 92 -0.48 6.39 9.07
C ASP A 92 0.35 6.47 10.37
N ALA A 93 -0.08 5.72 11.36
CA ALA A 93 0.45 5.75 12.70
C ALA A 93 1.49 4.67 12.99
N ASN A 94 1.60 3.62 12.15
CA ASN A 94 2.54 2.51 12.33
C ASN A 94 2.63 2.03 13.79
N ASN A 95 1.50 1.73 14.41
CA ASN A 95 1.38 1.23 15.78
C ASN A 95 1.81 2.23 16.89
N ALA A 96 1.90 3.53 16.62
CA ALA A 96 2.52 4.48 17.54
C ALA A 96 1.65 4.88 18.72
N TYR A 97 0.36 4.52 18.76
CA TYR A 97 -0.59 4.93 19.78
C TYR A 97 -1.08 3.77 20.64
N ARG A 98 -1.71 4.14 21.75
CA ARG A 98 -2.45 3.25 22.64
C ARG A 98 -3.91 3.70 22.72
N LEU A 99 -4.81 2.86 23.18
CA LEU A 99 -6.22 3.24 23.35
C LEU A 99 -6.39 4.47 24.29
N ALA A 100 -5.47 4.65 25.24
CA ALA A 100 -5.44 5.84 26.09
C ALA A 100 -5.25 7.16 25.30
N ASP A 101 -4.68 7.10 24.10
CA ASP A 101 -4.48 8.25 23.22
C ASP A 101 -5.69 8.52 22.30
N ALA A 102 -6.80 7.82 22.51
CA ALA A 102 -7.96 7.84 21.61
C ALA A 102 -8.50 9.26 21.36
N ASP A 103 -8.52 10.14 22.36
CA ASP A 103 -8.99 11.53 22.20
C ASP A 103 -8.16 12.31 21.18
N ARG A 104 -6.85 12.04 21.14
CA ARG A 104 -5.93 12.62 20.15
C ARG A 104 -6.23 12.13 18.74
N LEU A 105 -6.53 10.84 18.58
CA LEU A 105 -6.92 10.25 17.29
C LEU A 105 -8.30 10.74 16.85
N VAL A 106 -9.26 10.88 17.78
CA VAL A 106 -10.58 11.45 17.51
C VAL A 106 -10.49 12.90 17.01
N ALA A 107 -9.53 13.68 17.50
CA ALA A 107 -9.30 15.04 17.02
C ALA A 107 -8.94 15.10 15.52
N LEU A 108 -8.46 13.99 14.93
CA LEU A 108 -8.17 13.89 13.50
C LEU A 108 -9.46 13.81 12.65
N ASP A 109 -10.60 13.44 13.22
CA ASP A 109 -11.88 13.41 12.50
C ASP A 109 -12.28 14.78 11.93
N ALA A 110 -11.75 15.86 12.51
CA ALA A 110 -12.00 17.24 12.03
C ALA A 110 -11.40 17.52 10.65
N PHE A 111 -10.45 16.69 10.18
CA PHE A 111 -9.69 16.95 8.96
C PHE A 111 -10.18 16.17 7.74
N GLY A 112 -11.25 15.38 7.83
CA GLY A 112 -11.81 14.65 6.69
C GLY A 112 -10.79 13.71 6.02
N LEU A 113 -10.06 12.94 6.82
CA LEU A 113 -9.09 11.97 6.30
C LEU A 113 -9.80 10.79 5.65
N LEU A 114 -9.22 10.24 4.58
CA LEU A 114 -9.69 9.02 3.93
C LEU A 114 -9.68 7.84 4.90
N MET A 115 -8.66 7.76 5.76
CA MET A 115 -8.47 6.71 6.76
C MET A 115 -7.36 7.08 7.75
N ILE A 116 -7.35 6.40 8.89
CA ILE A 116 -6.21 6.32 9.81
C ILE A 116 -5.68 4.89 9.78
N GLU A 117 -4.44 4.71 9.30
CA GLU A 117 -3.80 3.41 9.15
C GLU A 117 -3.08 3.01 10.43
N GLN A 118 -3.33 1.77 10.88
CA GLN A 118 -2.70 1.04 11.98
C GLN A 118 -2.39 1.91 13.22
N PRO A 119 -3.42 2.48 13.86
CA PRO A 119 -3.20 3.36 15.02
C PRO A 119 -2.62 2.65 16.23
N LEU A 120 -3.07 1.42 16.53
CA LEU A 120 -2.67 0.67 17.73
C LEU A 120 -1.75 -0.52 17.40
N ALA A 121 -1.32 -1.26 18.43
CA ALA A 121 -0.47 -2.43 18.29
C ALA A 121 -1.06 -3.46 17.30
N TRP A 122 -0.19 -4.09 16.53
CA TRP A 122 -0.56 -4.98 15.41
C TRP A 122 -1.33 -6.23 15.85
N ASP A 123 -1.14 -6.70 17.08
CA ASP A 123 -1.76 -7.87 17.65
C ASP A 123 -3.07 -7.56 18.43
N ASP A 124 -3.55 -6.32 18.40
CA ASP A 124 -4.68 -5.86 19.21
C ASP A 124 -5.90 -5.45 18.39
N LEU A 125 -6.56 -6.42 17.78
CA LEU A 125 -7.82 -6.18 17.06
C LEU A 125 -8.96 -5.72 17.99
N VAL A 126 -8.97 -6.15 19.25
CA VAL A 126 -10.04 -5.81 20.20
C VAL A 126 -10.06 -4.32 20.49
N ARG A 127 -8.89 -3.73 20.83
CA ARG A 127 -8.81 -2.28 21.09
C ARG A 127 -8.95 -1.43 19.83
N HIS A 128 -8.59 -1.96 18.65
CA HIS A 128 -8.94 -1.31 17.39
C HIS A 128 -10.46 -1.24 17.20
N ALA A 129 -11.24 -2.27 17.57
CA ALA A 129 -12.69 -2.25 17.51
C ALA A 129 -13.29 -1.21 18.47
N GLU A 130 -12.74 -1.08 19.68
CA GLU A 130 -13.14 -0.06 20.64
C GLU A 130 -12.85 1.36 20.09
N LEU A 131 -11.67 1.55 19.51
CA LEU A 131 -11.27 2.83 18.91
C LEU A 131 -12.14 3.17 17.70
N GLN A 132 -12.45 2.21 16.81
CA GLN A 132 -13.28 2.46 15.62
C GLN A 132 -14.69 2.93 16.00
N LYS A 133 -15.24 2.50 17.13
CA LYS A 133 -16.56 2.99 17.63
C LYS A 133 -16.53 4.48 18.00
N ARG A 134 -15.36 5.01 18.35
CA ARG A 134 -15.16 6.41 18.72
C ARG A 134 -14.80 7.31 17.54
N LEU A 135 -14.25 6.73 16.46
CA LEU A 135 -13.80 7.43 15.26
C LEU A 135 -14.88 7.46 14.19
N LYS A 136 -15.07 8.62 13.56
CA LYS A 136 -15.82 8.74 12.29
C LYS A 136 -14.93 8.29 11.12
N THR A 137 -13.67 8.67 11.13
CA THR A 137 -12.67 8.28 10.15
C THR A 137 -12.46 6.76 10.17
N PRO A 138 -12.52 6.06 9.01
CA PRO A 138 -12.26 4.64 8.94
C PRO A 138 -10.86 4.28 9.44
N ILE A 139 -10.73 3.25 10.27
CA ILE A 139 -9.44 2.62 10.55
C ILE A 139 -9.11 1.69 9.38
N CYS A 140 -7.90 1.82 8.87
CA CYS A 140 -7.27 0.88 7.94
C CYS A 140 -6.29 0.00 8.70
N LEU A 141 -6.39 -1.33 8.57
CA LEU A 141 -5.42 -2.24 9.16
C LEU A 141 -4.35 -2.65 8.14
N ASP A 142 -3.10 -2.54 8.56
CA ASP A 142 -1.88 -2.93 7.83
C ASP A 142 -1.20 -4.09 8.56
N GLU A 143 -0.39 -3.80 9.56
CA GLU A 143 0.45 -4.79 10.26
C GLU A 143 -0.38 -5.87 10.97
N SER A 144 -1.61 -5.56 11.36
CA SER A 144 -2.54 -6.53 11.96
C SER A 144 -3.02 -7.61 10.98
N ILE A 145 -2.96 -7.38 9.68
CA ILE A 145 -3.45 -8.32 8.67
C ILE A 145 -2.29 -9.17 8.16
N THR A 146 -2.06 -10.31 8.77
CA THR A 146 -0.99 -11.26 8.42
C THR A 146 -1.49 -12.43 7.56
N GLY A 147 -2.81 -12.55 7.37
CA GLY A 147 -3.44 -13.59 6.56
C GLY A 147 -4.96 -13.42 6.48
N PRO A 148 -5.67 -14.34 5.81
CA PRO A 148 -7.12 -14.29 5.67
C PRO A 148 -7.88 -14.31 7.00
N ASP A 149 -7.40 -15.07 7.99
CA ASP A 149 -8.05 -15.21 9.30
C ASP A 149 -8.11 -13.87 10.06
N GLN A 150 -7.08 -13.03 9.93
CA GLN A 150 -7.06 -11.71 10.55
C GLN A 150 -8.01 -10.75 9.83
N ALA A 151 -8.18 -10.88 8.52
CA ALA A 151 -9.18 -10.10 7.77
C ALA A 151 -10.60 -10.48 8.20
N GLU A 152 -10.88 -11.77 8.39
CA GLU A 152 -12.15 -12.25 8.93
C GLU A 152 -12.38 -11.73 10.35
N ALA A 153 -11.40 -11.87 11.24
CA ALA A 153 -11.48 -11.38 12.62
C ALA A 153 -11.71 -9.84 12.66
N MET A 154 -11.05 -9.07 11.79
CA MET A 154 -11.28 -7.63 11.67
C MET A 154 -12.76 -7.31 11.40
N VAL A 155 -13.36 -8.00 10.44
CA VAL A 155 -14.77 -7.78 10.06
C VAL A 155 -15.70 -8.19 11.20
N LEU A 156 -15.50 -9.36 11.79
CA LEU A 156 -16.32 -9.88 12.91
C LEU A 156 -16.29 -8.96 14.14
N LEU A 157 -15.13 -8.41 14.46
CA LEU A 157 -14.96 -7.52 15.61
C LEU A 157 -15.32 -6.06 15.30
N GLY A 158 -15.33 -5.67 14.03
CA GLY A 158 -15.46 -4.25 13.62
C GLY A 158 -14.20 -3.44 13.92
N SER A 159 -13.02 -4.05 13.86
CA SER A 159 -11.73 -3.44 14.23
C SER A 159 -11.21 -2.42 13.22
N GLY A 160 -11.78 -2.41 12.03
CA GLY A 160 -11.45 -1.48 10.94
C GLY A 160 -12.48 -1.58 9.83
N ARG A 161 -12.35 -0.71 8.84
CA ARG A 161 -13.26 -0.62 7.69
C ARG A 161 -12.53 -0.69 6.35
N ILE A 162 -11.20 -0.75 6.38
CA ILE A 162 -10.32 -0.78 5.20
C ILE A 162 -9.17 -1.73 5.50
N ILE A 163 -8.69 -2.45 4.49
CA ILE A 163 -7.47 -3.27 4.61
C ILE A 163 -6.41 -2.80 3.62
N ASN A 164 -5.19 -2.63 4.13
CA ASN A 164 -3.97 -2.53 3.35
C ASN A 164 -3.42 -3.95 3.11
N ILE A 165 -3.48 -4.44 1.87
CA ILE A 165 -2.93 -5.75 1.51
C ILE A 165 -1.49 -5.57 1.01
N LYS A 166 -0.54 -6.19 1.71
CA LYS A 166 0.85 -6.31 1.26
C LYS A 166 1.15 -7.78 1.01
N PRO A 167 1.32 -8.21 -0.24
CA PRO A 167 1.48 -9.65 -0.55
C PRO A 167 2.68 -10.26 0.17
N GLY A 168 3.76 -9.49 0.36
CA GLY A 168 4.92 -9.94 1.13
C GLY A 168 4.62 -10.27 2.59
N ARG A 169 3.71 -9.52 3.22
CA ARG A 169 3.29 -9.72 4.63
C ARG A 169 2.32 -10.88 4.77
N VAL A 170 1.31 -10.96 3.91
CA VAL A 170 0.22 -11.95 4.06
C VAL A 170 0.57 -13.34 3.51
N GLY A 171 1.76 -13.50 2.87
CA GLY A 171 2.25 -14.80 2.45
C GLY A 171 2.17 -15.09 0.95
N GLY A 172 1.85 -14.10 0.12
CA GLY A 172 1.82 -14.20 -1.34
C GLY A 172 0.45 -13.92 -1.94
N PHE A 173 0.26 -14.29 -3.21
CA PHE A 173 -0.95 -13.97 -3.96
C PHE A 173 -2.16 -14.80 -3.56
N SER A 174 -1.99 -16.08 -3.23
CA SER A 174 -3.10 -16.93 -2.79
C SER A 174 -3.79 -16.34 -1.58
N ALA A 175 -3.01 -15.93 -0.56
CA ALA A 175 -3.56 -15.28 0.63
C ALA A 175 -4.10 -13.86 0.33
N SER A 176 -3.39 -13.08 -0.49
CA SER A 176 -3.84 -11.73 -0.90
C SER A 176 -5.18 -11.79 -1.62
N LYS A 177 -5.34 -12.76 -2.52
CA LYS A 177 -6.59 -12.96 -3.27
C LYS A 177 -7.72 -13.44 -2.35
N ALA A 178 -7.46 -14.33 -1.41
CA ALA A 178 -8.44 -14.77 -0.43
C ALA A 178 -8.95 -13.59 0.42
N ILE A 179 -8.05 -12.72 0.89
CA ILE A 179 -8.40 -11.49 1.61
C ILE A 179 -9.23 -10.55 0.72
N HIS A 180 -8.77 -10.30 -0.52
CA HIS A 180 -9.47 -9.47 -1.49
C HIS A 180 -10.90 -9.95 -1.73
N ASP A 181 -11.08 -11.25 -2.02
CA ASP A 181 -12.38 -11.84 -2.35
C ASP A 181 -13.31 -11.86 -1.13
N PHE A 182 -12.77 -12.10 0.07
CA PHE A 182 -13.50 -11.99 1.33
C PHE A 182 -13.98 -10.54 1.55
N CYS A 183 -13.08 -9.57 1.46
CA CYS A 183 -13.39 -8.16 1.64
C CYS A 183 -14.43 -7.66 0.62
N ALA A 184 -14.33 -8.09 -0.63
CA ALA A 184 -15.31 -7.76 -1.68
C ALA A 184 -16.72 -8.21 -1.31
N ARG A 185 -16.87 -9.44 -0.79
CA ARG A 185 -18.18 -9.97 -0.35
C ARG A 185 -18.77 -9.22 0.86
N HIS A 186 -17.92 -8.58 1.68
CA HIS A 186 -18.34 -7.85 2.88
C HIS A 186 -18.36 -6.32 2.70
N GLY A 187 -18.16 -5.82 1.47
CA GLY A 187 -18.15 -4.40 1.19
C GLY A 187 -16.98 -3.63 1.82
N ILE A 188 -15.89 -4.32 2.13
CA ILE A 188 -14.68 -3.73 2.72
C ILE A 188 -13.72 -3.34 1.57
N PRO A 189 -13.47 -2.05 1.34
CA PRO A 189 -12.51 -1.61 0.34
C PRO A 189 -11.07 -2.01 0.74
N VAL A 190 -10.26 -2.33 -0.26
CA VAL A 190 -8.85 -2.65 -0.05
C VAL A 190 -7.95 -1.82 -0.95
N TRP A 191 -6.68 -1.71 -0.58
CA TRP A 191 -5.63 -1.12 -1.39
C TRP A 191 -4.30 -1.86 -1.20
N CYS A 192 -3.40 -1.72 -2.17
CA CYS A 192 -2.11 -2.38 -2.15
C CYS A 192 -1.06 -1.47 -1.53
N GLY A 193 -0.54 -1.85 -0.38
CA GLY A 193 0.58 -1.17 0.27
C GLY A 193 1.88 -1.44 -0.46
N GLY A 194 2.75 -0.42 -0.50
CA GLY A 194 4.10 -0.52 -1.00
C GLY A 194 5.12 -0.71 0.12
N MET A 195 6.25 -1.26 -0.29
CA MET A 195 7.51 -1.28 0.45
C MET A 195 8.57 -0.58 -0.42
N LEU A 196 9.83 -0.68 -0.09
CA LEU A 196 10.93 -0.22 -0.96
C LEU A 196 11.29 -1.30 -2.00
N GLU A 197 10.29 -1.72 -2.77
CA GLU A 197 10.49 -2.73 -3.81
C GLU A 197 11.29 -2.17 -4.97
N SER A 198 12.11 -3.04 -5.58
CA SER A 198 12.59 -2.85 -6.94
C SER A 198 11.45 -2.97 -7.95
N GLY A 199 11.70 -2.66 -9.21
CA GLY A 199 10.71 -2.79 -10.27
C GLY A 199 10.11 -4.20 -10.42
N VAL A 200 10.84 -5.25 -10.02
CA VAL A 200 10.30 -6.62 -9.97
C VAL A 200 9.19 -6.74 -8.92
N GLY A 201 9.45 -6.31 -7.68
CA GLY A 201 8.43 -6.32 -6.63
C GLY A 201 7.25 -5.40 -6.97
N ARG A 202 7.53 -4.27 -7.63
CA ARG A 202 6.50 -3.35 -8.14
C ARG A 202 5.59 -4.02 -9.17
N ALA A 203 6.13 -4.86 -10.07
CA ALA A 203 5.35 -5.63 -11.04
C ALA A 203 4.31 -6.53 -10.35
N TYR A 204 4.69 -7.21 -9.29
CA TYR A 204 3.78 -8.04 -8.50
C TYR A 204 2.66 -7.21 -7.86
N ASN A 205 3.00 -6.07 -7.26
CA ASN A 205 2.03 -5.19 -6.62
C ASN A 205 1.06 -4.56 -7.63
N VAL A 206 1.53 -4.14 -8.80
CA VAL A 206 0.69 -3.60 -9.88
C VAL A 206 -0.27 -4.66 -10.39
N ALA A 207 0.21 -5.90 -10.61
CA ALA A 207 -0.65 -7.00 -11.01
C ALA A 207 -1.74 -7.30 -9.97
N LEU A 208 -1.40 -7.32 -8.68
CA LEU A 208 -2.36 -7.52 -7.59
C LEU A 208 -3.38 -6.37 -7.52
N ALA A 209 -2.93 -5.12 -7.59
CA ALA A 209 -3.79 -3.94 -7.50
C ALA A 209 -4.76 -3.80 -8.69
N SER A 210 -4.59 -4.59 -9.76
CA SER A 210 -5.52 -4.64 -10.88
C SER A 210 -6.81 -5.43 -10.59
N LEU A 211 -6.90 -6.13 -9.46
CA LEU A 211 -8.11 -6.84 -9.03
C LEU A 211 -9.25 -5.85 -8.69
N PRO A 212 -10.52 -6.24 -8.89
CA PRO A 212 -11.66 -5.30 -8.83
C PRO A 212 -11.82 -4.52 -7.53
N ASN A 213 -11.59 -5.16 -6.37
CA ASN A 213 -11.84 -4.53 -5.06
C ASN A 213 -10.67 -3.66 -4.55
N PHE A 214 -9.57 -3.57 -5.28
CA PHE A 214 -8.52 -2.57 -4.99
C PHE A 214 -8.98 -1.18 -5.46
N VAL A 215 -9.94 -0.62 -4.74
CA VAL A 215 -10.66 0.60 -5.14
C VAL A 215 -10.02 1.89 -4.63
N LEU A 216 -9.07 1.77 -3.72
CA LEU A 216 -8.34 2.91 -3.16
C LEU A 216 -6.92 2.97 -3.76
N PRO A 217 -6.33 4.18 -3.93
CA PRO A 217 -4.99 4.33 -4.50
C PRO A 217 -3.94 3.59 -3.67
N GLY A 218 -3.11 2.79 -4.34
CA GLY A 218 -2.02 2.02 -3.71
C GLY A 218 -0.77 2.86 -3.45
N ASP A 219 0.13 2.41 -2.59
CA ASP A 219 1.45 3.01 -2.42
C ASP A 219 2.41 2.46 -3.50
N LEU A 220 2.09 2.74 -4.76
CA LEU A 220 2.72 2.17 -5.96
C LEU A 220 3.45 3.25 -6.78
N SER A 221 4.22 4.10 -6.10
CA SER A 221 4.98 5.18 -6.73
C SER A 221 5.92 4.66 -7.84
N PRO A 222 6.24 5.49 -8.86
CA PRO A 222 7.14 5.12 -9.94
C PRO A 222 8.56 4.81 -9.46
N SER A 223 9.35 4.10 -10.28
CA SER A 223 10.72 3.70 -9.96
C SER A 223 11.60 4.89 -9.54
N ALA A 224 11.50 6.01 -10.23
CA ALA A 224 12.26 7.23 -9.95
C ALA A 224 12.00 7.84 -8.55
N ARG A 225 10.97 7.39 -7.83
CA ARG A 225 10.73 7.78 -6.42
C ARG A 225 11.80 7.23 -5.49
N TYR A 226 12.37 6.07 -5.81
CA TYR A 226 13.26 5.29 -4.93
C TYR A 226 14.64 5.04 -5.51
N TRP A 227 14.75 4.99 -6.84
CA TRP A 227 15.95 4.56 -7.55
C TRP A 227 16.33 5.59 -8.60
N GLU A 228 17.62 5.90 -8.72
CA GLU A 228 18.16 6.64 -9.84
C GLU A 228 18.00 5.85 -11.16
N ARG A 229 18.22 4.54 -11.06
CA ARG A 229 17.99 3.55 -12.11
C ARG A 229 17.52 2.25 -11.46
N ASP A 230 16.37 1.76 -11.91
CA ASP A 230 15.82 0.47 -11.45
C ASP A 230 16.55 -0.71 -12.10
N ILE A 231 16.23 -1.93 -11.68
CA ILE A 231 16.74 -3.20 -12.23
C ILE A 231 15.81 -3.81 -13.27
N VAL A 232 14.83 -3.07 -13.76
CA VAL A 232 13.86 -3.55 -14.77
C VAL A 232 13.75 -2.60 -15.96
N THR A 233 13.32 -3.17 -17.09
CA THR A 233 13.00 -2.41 -18.31
C THR A 233 11.65 -2.91 -18.86
N PRO A 234 10.69 -2.01 -19.15
CA PRO A 234 10.71 -0.58 -18.84
C PRO A 234 10.63 -0.32 -17.33
N GLU A 235 11.14 0.81 -16.87
CA GLU A 235 10.93 1.28 -15.51
C GLU A 235 9.47 1.69 -15.29
N TRP A 236 8.99 1.56 -14.05
CA TRP A 236 7.64 1.97 -13.68
C TRP A 236 7.51 3.49 -13.69
N THR A 237 6.52 3.98 -14.39
CA THR A 237 6.19 5.40 -14.50
C THR A 237 4.77 5.66 -14.05
N MET A 238 4.47 6.91 -13.73
CA MET A 238 3.15 7.42 -13.39
C MET A 238 2.85 8.59 -14.33
N ASP A 239 1.63 8.65 -14.86
CA ASP A 239 1.20 9.80 -15.66
C ASP A 239 0.81 11.00 -14.77
N SER A 240 0.51 12.15 -15.41
CA SER A 240 0.11 13.38 -14.70
C SER A 240 -1.21 13.27 -13.93
N ARG A 241 -2.01 12.23 -14.19
CA ARG A 241 -3.25 11.91 -13.47
C ARG A 241 -3.01 11.03 -12.24
N GLY A 242 -1.76 10.63 -11.98
CA GLY A 242 -1.40 9.73 -10.90
C GLY A 242 -1.71 8.26 -11.18
N MET A 243 -1.73 7.87 -12.46
CA MET A 243 -2.06 6.52 -12.88
C MET A 243 -0.82 5.76 -13.33
N VAL A 244 -0.74 4.50 -12.96
CA VAL A 244 0.28 3.53 -13.42
C VAL A 244 -0.42 2.52 -14.32
N GLN A 245 0.15 2.29 -15.51
CA GLN A 245 -0.38 1.32 -16.46
C GLN A 245 -0.18 -0.13 -15.98
N VAL A 246 -1.20 -0.95 -16.14
CA VAL A 246 -1.15 -2.37 -15.83
C VAL A 246 -0.76 -3.15 -17.09
N PRO A 247 0.36 -3.88 -17.10
CA PRO A 247 0.70 -4.76 -18.24
C PRO A 247 -0.37 -5.84 -18.41
N ARG A 248 -1.02 -5.88 -19.59
CA ARG A 248 -2.08 -6.83 -19.89
C ARG A 248 -1.78 -7.74 -21.09
N ASP A 249 -0.95 -7.28 -22.00
CA ASP A 249 -0.74 -7.94 -23.30
C ASP A 249 0.62 -8.64 -23.41
N VAL A 250 1.44 -8.53 -22.35
CA VAL A 250 2.75 -9.19 -22.27
C VAL A 250 2.67 -10.31 -21.21
N PRO A 251 3.01 -11.57 -21.57
CA PRO A 251 3.04 -12.67 -20.62
C PRO A 251 3.96 -12.40 -19.41
N GLY A 252 3.53 -12.83 -18.22
CA GLY A 252 4.30 -12.66 -16.97
C GLY A 252 4.21 -11.25 -16.41
N LEU A 253 5.34 -10.70 -15.99
CA LEU A 253 5.44 -9.46 -15.19
C LEU A 253 5.23 -8.16 -15.99
N GLY A 254 5.35 -8.21 -17.33
CA GLY A 254 5.34 -7.01 -18.17
C GLY A 254 6.61 -6.16 -18.12
N VAL A 255 7.62 -6.61 -17.40
CA VAL A 255 8.97 -6.01 -17.33
C VAL A 255 10.02 -7.09 -17.47
N SER A 256 11.19 -6.72 -18.00
CA SER A 256 12.37 -7.57 -18.08
C SER A 256 13.39 -7.16 -17.03
N VAL A 257 14.05 -8.14 -16.41
CA VAL A 257 15.13 -7.88 -15.41
C VAL A 257 16.42 -7.58 -16.14
N ASP A 258 17.04 -6.45 -15.81
CA ASP A 258 18.42 -6.10 -16.21
C ASP A 258 19.43 -6.91 -15.35
N ARG A 259 19.84 -8.07 -15.88
CA ARG A 259 20.74 -8.99 -15.17
C ARG A 259 22.11 -8.40 -14.92
N ASP A 260 22.65 -7.65 -15.88
CA ASP A 260 23.95 -7.00 -15.73
C ASP A 260 23.90 -5.97 -14.60
N ARG A 261 22.79 -5.25 -14.49
CA ARG A 261 22.58 -4.31 -13.38
C ARG A 261 22.46 -5.03 -12.04
N VAL A 262 21.77 -6.16 -11.98
CA VAL A 262 21.69 -6.99 -10.75
C VAL A 262 23.08 -7.47 -10.34
N GLU A 263 23.91 -7.96 -11.28
CA GLU A 263 25.27 -8.38 -11.01
C GLU A 263 26.13 -7.23 -10.46
N GLN A 264 26.07 -6.04 -11.07
CA GLN A 264 26.77 -4.84 -10.61
C GLN A 264 26.41 -4.42 -9.19
N LEU A 265 25.16 -4.63 -8.78
CA LEU A 265 24.65 -4.28 -7.45
C LEU A 265 24.83 -5.39 -6.42
N THR A 266 25.27 -6.58 -6.85
CA THR A 266 25.41 -7.73 -5.97
C THR A 266 26.64 -7.57 -5.07
N VAL A 267 26.42 -7.46 -3.76
CA VAL A 267 27.49 -7.36 -2.76
C VAL A 267 27.89 -8.71 -2.18
N ARG A 268 27.08 -9.74 -2.34
CA ARG A 268 27.34 -11.11 -1.87
C ARG A 268 26.52 -12.11 -2.70
N CYS A 269 27.16 -13.19 -3.12
CA CYS A 269 26.53 -14.32 -3.79
C CYS A 269 26.99 -15.62 -3.12
N GLU A 270 26.05 -16.50 -2.79
CA GLU A 270 26.34 -17.84 -2.25
C GLU A 270 25.64 -18.88 -3.12
N VAL A 271 26.39 -19.91 -3.52
CA VAL A 271 25.85 -21.06 -4.23
C VAL A 271 25.58 -22.16 -3.21
N LEU A 272 24.31 -22.50 -3.03
CA LEU A 272 23.93 -23.62 -2.16
C LEU A 272 24.23 -24.94 -2.89
N PRO A 273 24.82 -25.93 -2.21
CA PRO A 273 25.00 -27.26 -2.80
C PRO A 273 23.62 -27.86 -3.14
N ARG A 274 23.58 -28.60 -4.26
CA ARG A 274 22.38 -29.33 -4.70
C ARG A 274 22.07 -30.51 -3.80
#